data_81bc88cdc69e85ce188651dd2db614c9
#
_entry.id   81bc88cdc69e85ce188651dd2db614c9
#
_cell.length_a   1.000
_cell.length_b   1.000
_cell.length_c   1.000
_cell.angle_alpha   90.00
_cell.angle_beta   90.00
_cell.angle_gamma   90.00
#
_symmetry.space_group_name_H-M   'P 1'
#
loop_
_entity.id
_entity.type
_entity.pdbx_description
1 polymer ?
#
loop_
_entity_poly.entity_id
_entity_poly.type
_entity_poly.pdbx_seq_one_letter_code
_entity_poly.pdbx_strand_id
1 'polypeptide(L)'
;SSVLLSVIVPARDAEASIADCLRALTHQEGYTLGQDYEIILVDDGTQDNTAKIAEEIGVRVVLQANAGPAAARNTGVEHALGDLVCFTDADCIPTSDWLYQMTAPFANPEVVGVKGAYLCREKQLVPRFVQQEFEYKYQALAKLPKIDFIDTYSAAYRKTIFIENGGFDQRFPVPSVEDQEFSFRLARKGYQLGFQPTAKVYHRHDLTLWQYIHRKWGIGYWKAFMLRWLPEKTLSDSYTPASQRAQIFLTAILLITLAGSIFYTPLLWIALAAFLIFLVSALPFLKLINDQDQGILMPAIPLLFARSAALGFGLLAGLLFPPRLKIPPRSGLTFIERFAKRLLDIIASIVGLILFSPILLIAGILIRLDSPGKAIFSQERIGENGKPFRIFKLRTMVVDAQQQLQQTLEQNNIQLDQPFFKIQHDPRVTRVGRFLRRWSLDEIPQFWNILRGEMSLVGPRPEESWVVALYNDHQRQRLAVKPGLTGPMQVSGRGDLDLESRLAVELDYIQHYSFWLDLKIIWKSLGVVLSGKGAY
;
A
#
# COMPACT_ATOMS: atom_id res chain seq x y z
N SER A 1 42.94 4.40 1.61
CA SER A 1 42.15 5.59 1.94
C SER A 1 40.69 5.20 1.99
N SER A 2 40.07 5.37 3.16
CA SER A 2 38.65 5.09 3.31
C SER A 2 37.84 6.18 2.60
N VAL A 3 37.09 5.83 1.58
CA VAL A 3 36.12 6.73 0.96
C VAL A 3 35.00 6.97 1.98
N LEU A 4 34.77 8.22 2.34
CA LEU A 4 33.77 8.59 3.35
C LEU A 4 32.37 8.68 2.80
N LEU A 5 32.20 8.97 1.51
CA LEU A 5 30.94 9.26 0.85
C LEU A 5 30.81 8.49 -0.45
N SER A 6 29.60 8.01 -0.77
CA SER A 6 29.29 7.43 -2.08
C SER A 6 28.08 8.14 -2.69
N VAL A 7 28.25 8.73 -3.86
CA VAL A 7 27.18 9.34 -4.64
C VAL A 7 26.64 8.33 -5.63
N ILE A 8 25.37 8.02 -5.57
CA ILE A 8 24.69 7.02 -6.39
C ILE A 8 23.76 7.72 -7.36
N VAL A 9 23.96 7.45 -8.66
CA VAL A 9 23.16 7.99 -9.75
C VAL A 9 22.53 6.82 -10.51
N PRO A 10 21.24 6.53 -10.30
CA PRO A 10 20.54 5.56 -11.15
C PRO A 10 20.30 6.18 -12.52
N ALA A 11 20.55 5.43 -13.58
CA ALA A 11 20.37 5.92 -14.94
C ALA A 11 19.75 4.86 -15.84
N ARG A 12 18.85 5.31 -16.72
CA ARG A 12 18.33 4.53 -17.82
C ARG A 12 17.95 5.47 -18.96
N ASP A 13 18.52 5.22 -20.14
CA ASP A 13 18.27 6.03 -21.35
C ASP A 13 18.39 7.54 -21.08
N ALA A 14 19.50 7.93 -20.40
CA ALA A 14 19.76 9.29 -19.93
C ALA A 14 20.86 10.02 -20.73
N GLU A 15 21.16 9.59 -21.94
CA GLU A 15 22.24 10.15 -22.79
C GLU A 15 22.19 11.66 -22.90
N ALA A 16 20.97 12.25 -22.94
CA ALA A 16 20.76 13.69 -23.10
C ALA A 16 21.14 14.53 -21.86
N SER A 17 21.23 13.92 -20.66
CA SER A 17 21.38 14.66 -19.39
C SER A 17 22.57 14.19 -18.54
N ILE A 18 22.97 12.93 -18.67
CA ILE A 18 23.93 12.31 -17.77
C ILE A 18 25.28 13.01 -17.73
N ALA A 19 25.75 13.54 -18.85
CA ALA A 19 27.04 14.25 -18.92
C ALA A 19 27.09 15.47 -18.01
N ASP A 20 26.04 16.28 -18.00
CA ASP A 20 25.96 17.49 -17.15
C ASP A 20 25.83 17.13 -15.68
N CYS A 21 25.06 16.10 -15.35
CA CYS A 21 24.96 15.57 -13.99
C CYS A 21 26.33 15.12 -13.47
N LEU A 22 27.01 14.24 -14.20
CA LEU A 22 28.28 13.68 -13.75
C LEU A 22 29.41 14.72 -13.69
N ARG A 23 29.49 15.65 -14.64
CA ARG A 23 30.46 16.75 -14.58
C ARG A 23 30.25 17.64 -13.35
N ALA A 24 29.01 17.94 -12.98
CA ALA A 24 28.73 18.68 -11.77
C ALA A 24 29.15 17.90 -10.50
N LEU A 25 28.98 16.59 -10.50
CA LEU A 25 29.39 15.73 -9.38
C LEU A 25 30.91 15.54 -9.29
N THR A 26 31.64 15.61 -10.39
CA THR A 26 33.13 15.49 -10.34
C THR A 26 33.82 16.74 -9.78
N HIS A 27 33.10 17.86 -9.64
CA HIS A 27 33.64 19.14 -9.18
C HIS A 27 32.85 19.66 -7.96
N GLN A 28 32.97 18.94 -6.83
CA GLN A 28 32.31 19.34 -5.58
C GLN A 28 33.29 20.06 -4.66
N GLU A 29 32.89 21.24 -4.17
CA GLU A 29 33.70 22.06 -3.27
C GLU A 29 33.92 21.37 -1.92
N GLY A 30 35.17 21.44 -1.43
CA GLY A 30 35.55 20.89 -0.12
C GLY A 30 35.81 19.39 -0.11
N TYR A 31 35.67 18.69 -1.25
CA TYR A 31 35.90 17.25 -1.37
C TYR A 31 36.70 16.90 -2.62
N THR A 32 37.53 15.87 -2.51
CA THR A 32 38.37 15.36 -3.62
C THR A 32 37.82 14.02 -4.09
N LEU A 33 37.42 13.92 -5.38
CA LEU A 33 36.96 12.68 -5.99
C LEU A 33 38.07 11.60 -5.94
N GLY A 34 37.70 10.40 -5.53
CA GLY A 34 38.61 9.27 -5.37
C GLY A 34 39.37 9.25 -4.02
N GLN A 35 39.27 10.31 -3.20
CA GLN A 35 39.85 10.38 -1.85
C GLN A 35 38.75 10.49 -0.78
N ASP A 36 37.87 11.49 -0.92
CA ASP A 36 36.84 11.78 0.06
C ASP A 36 35.47 11.21 -0.38
N TYR A 37 35.27 11.02 -1.66
CA TYR A 37 34.04 10.44 -2.20
C TYR A 37 34.27 9.69 -3.51
N GLU A 38 33.32 8.81 -3.83
CA GLU A 38 33.18 8.13 -5.10
C GLU A 38 31.84 8.45 -5.77
N ILE A 39 31.77 8.26 -7.07
CA ILE A 39 30.52 8.35 -7.84
C ILE A 39 30.26 6.99 -8.47
N ILE A 40 29.05 6.45 -8.27
CA ILE A 40 28.60 5.18 -8.82
C ILE A 40 27.39 5.46 -9.70
N LEU A 41 27.55 5.30 -11.00
CA LEU A 41 26.43 5.25 -11.93
C LEU A 41 25.91 3.81 -11.96
N VAL A 42 24.63 3.62 -11.68
CA VAL A 42 23.97 2.32 -11.86
C VAL A 42 23.14 2.36 -13.14
N ASP A 43 23.60 1.65 -14.15
CA ASP A 43 22.90 1.51 -15.42
C ASP A 43 21.84 0.41 -15.34
N ASP A 44 20.57 0.80 -15.37
CA ASP A 44 19.41 -0.08 -15.26
C ASP A 44 18.94 -0.59 -16.65
N GLY A 45 19.86 -1.12 -17.42
CA GLY A 45 19.58 -1.73 -18.73
C GLY A 45 19.32 -0.71 -19.84
N THR A 46 20.16 0.31 -19.91
CA THR A 46 20.17 1.37 -20.93
C THR A 46 20.32 0.82 -22.35
N GLN A 47 19.64 1.43 -23.30
CA GLN A 47 19.73 1.12 -24.73
C GLN A 47 20.51 2.19 -25.55
N ASP A 48 20.86 3.31 -24.89
CA ASP A 48 21.60 4.44 -25.47
C ASP A 48 23.07 4.50 -24.98
N ASN A 49 23.78 5.62 -25.21
CA ASN A 49 25.17 5.79 -24.81
C ASN A 49 25.39 6.21 -23.35
N THR A 50 24.38 6.12 -22.47
CA THR A 50 24.48 6.59 -21.08
C THR A 50 25.70 6.00 -20.35
N ALA A 51 25.88 4.69 -20.35
CA ALA A 51 27.00 4.02 -19.69
C ALA A 51 28.36 4.43 -20.26
N LYS A 52 28.47 4.52 -21.59
CA LYS A 52 29.69 4.92 -22.28
C LYS A 52 30.12 6.35 -21.91
N ILE A 53 29.16 7.28 -21.84
CA ILE A 53 29.44 8.67 -21.43
C ILE A 53 29.99 8.71 -20.00
N ALA A 54 29.44 7.91 -19.09
CA ALA A 54 29.91 7.83 -17.72
C ALA A 54 31.32 7.28 -17.61
N GLU A 55 31.65 6.23 -18.39
CA GLU A 55 32.99 5.68 -18.45
C GLU A 55 34.01 6.69 -19.02
N GLU A 56 33.66 7.45 -20.07
CA GLU A 56 34.48 8.51 -20.65
C GLU A 56 34.76 9.65 -19.64
N ILE A 57 33.83 9.93 -18.74
CA ILE A 57 34.02 10.92 -17.64
C ILE A 57 34.90 10.35 -16.50
N GLY A 58 35.10 9.03 -16.47
CA GLY A 58 35.88 8.34 -15.45
C GLY A 58 35.07 7.98 -14.18
N VAL A 59 33.76 7.84 -14.28
CA VAL A 59 32.86 7.43 -13.20
C VAL A 59 32.72 5.91 -13.20
N ARG A 60 32.65 5.32 -12.01
CA ARG A 60 32.42 3.87 -11.84
C ARG A 60 31.01 3.51 -12.30
N VAL A 61 30.91 2.61 -13.28
CA VAL A 61 29.64 2.12 -13.80
C VAL A 61 29.34 0.71 -13.26
N VAL A 62 28.13 0.50 -12.77
CA VAL A 62 27.57 -0.80 -12.36
C VAL A 62 26.40 -1.11 -13.28
N LEU A 63 26.51 -2.21 -14.04
CA LEU A 63 25.46 -2.65 -14.98
C LEU A 63 24.50 -3.60 -14.29
N GLN A 64 23.21 -3.42 -14.51
CA GLN A 64 22.18 -4.39 -14.13
C GLN A 64 21.12 -4.55 -15.22
N ALA A 65 20.41 -5.69 -15.19
CA ALA A 65 19.20 -5.84 -15.98
C ALA A 65 18.12 -4.89 -15.46
N ASN A 66 17.30 -4.33 -16.37
CA ASN A 66 16.22 -3.41 -16.00
C ASN A 66 15.33 -3.97 -14.89
N ALA A 67 15.42 -3.36 -13.72
CA ALA A 67 14.68 -3.73 -12.51
C ALA A 67 13.98 -2.52 -11.85
N GLY A 68 14.13 -1.33 -12.42
CA GLY A 68 13.53 -0.09 -11.96
C GLY A 68 14.41 0.73 -11.01
N PRO A 69 14.02 1.99 -10.74
CA PRO A 69 14.85 2.95 -10.02
C PRO A 69 15.12 2.56 -8.56
N ALA A 70 14.17 1.94 -7.87
CA ALA A 70 14.36 1.42 -6.52
C ALA A 70 15.47 0.36 -6.48
N ALA A 71 15.44 -0.60 -7.41
CA ALA A 71 16.45 -1.63 -7.51
C ALA A 71 17.83 -1.04 -7.86
N ALA A 72 17.89 -0.10 -8.82
CA ALA A 72 19.15 0.54 -9.22
C ALA A 72 19.80 1.29 -8.06
N ARG A 73 19.02 2.02 -7.25
CA ARG A 73 19.54 2.70 -6.06
C ARG A 73 20.04 1.72 -5.00
N ASN A 74 19.31 0.63 -4.75
CA ASN A 74 19.74 -0.42 -3.82
C ASN A 74 21.05 -1.07 -4.27
N THR A 75 21.16 -1.42 -5.56
CA THR A 75 22.40 -1.95 -6.15
C THR A 75 23.57 -0.97 -5.97
N GLY A 76 23.32 0.33 -6.14
CA GLY A 76 24.34 1.35 -5.89
C GLY A 76 24.84 1.34 -4.44
N VAL A 77 23.92 1.20 -3.46
CA VAL A 77 24.28 1.12 -2.04
C VAL A 77 25.08 -0.14 -1.72
N GLU A 78 24.75 -1.27 -2.33
CA GLU A 78 25.50 -2.53 -2.15
C GLU A 78 26.95 -2.40 -2.63
N HIS A 79 27.20 -1.61 -3.67
CA HIS A 79 28.53 -1.37 -4.24
C HIS A 79 29.26 -0.16 -3.62
N ALA A 80 28.58 0.62 -2.77
CA ALA A 80 29.12 1.82 -2.13
C ALA A 80 30.18 1.47 -1.08
N LEU A 81 31.26 2.23 -1.06
CA LEU A 81 32.33 2.12 -0.05
C LEU A 81 32.16 3.10 1.10
N GLY A 82 31.44 4.20 0.89
CA GLY A 82 31.25 5.27 1.87
C GLY A 82 30.27 4.90 3.00
N ASP A 83 30.42 5.54 4.14
CA ASP A 83 29.53 5.42 5.30
C ASP A 83 28.22 6.19 5.11
N LEU A 84 28.26 7.24 4.29
CA LEU A 84 27.10 7.99 3.86
C LEU A 84 26.86 7.71 2.37
N VAL A 85 25.61 7.45 2.02
CA VAL A 85 25.15 7.27 0.64
C VAL A 85 24.29 8.45 0.23
N CYS A 86 24.70 9.15 -0.83
CA CYS A 86 23.99 10.29 -1.39
C CYS A 86 23.35 9.90 -2.72
N PHE A 87 22.15 10.40 -2.96
CA PHE A 87 21.39 10.12 -4.18
C PHE A 87 21.08 11.40 -4.94
N THR A 88 21.23 11.34 -6.23
CA THR A 88 20.67 12.31 -7.18
C THR A 88 20.27 11.59 -8.46
N ASP A 89 19.38 12.19 -9.25
CA ASP A 89 18.89 11.57 -10.48
C ASP A 89 19.74 12.00 -11.69
N ALA A 90 19.76 11.18 -12.74
CA ALA A 90 20.59 11.38 -13.94
C ALA A 90 20.26 12.65 -14.75
N ASP A 91 19.13 13.27 -14.49
CA ASP A 91 18.65 14.54 -15.08
C ASP A 91 18.77 15.74 -14.12
N CYS A 92 19.42 15.54 -12.98
CA CYS A 92 19.71 16.59 -12.00
C CYS A 92 21.14 17.10 -12.15
N ILE A 93 21.34 18.40 -11.93
CA ILE A 93 22.65 19.05 -11.90
C ILE A 93 22.87 19.62 -10.51
N PRO A 94 23.62 18.94 -9.62
CA PRO A 94 23.95 19.45 -8.30
C PRO A 94 24.75 20.76 -8.35
N THR A 95 24.51 21.65 -7.35
CA THR A 95 25.37 22.83 -7.16
C THR A 95 26.79 22.42 -6.73
N SER A 96 27.77 23.31 -6.89
CA SER A 96 29.18 23.00 -6.56
C SER A 96 29.40 22.67 -5.08
N ASP A 97 28.56 23.19 -4.19
CA ASP A 97 28.59 22.96 -2.75
C ASP A 97 27.59 21.89 -2.27
N TRP A 98 26.89 21.22 -3.20
CA TRP A 98 25.80 20.29 -2.88
C TRP A 98 26.22 19.19 -1.90
N LEU A 99 27.38 18.56 -2.13
CA LEU A 99 27.84 17.44 -1.32
C LEU A 99 28.16 17.91 0.12
N TYR A 100 28.78 19.08 0.25
CA TYR A 100 29.05 19.71 1.55
C TYR A 100 27.76 20.02 2.30
N GLN A 101 26.80 20.66 1.64
CA GLN A 101 25.53 21.00 2.23
C GLN A 101 24.71 19.75 2.62
N MET A 102 24.75 18.71 1.79
CA MET A 102 24.01 17.47 2.02
C MET A 102 24.56 16.70 3.23
N THR A 103 25.87 16.74 3.46
CA THR A 103 26.52 15.96 4.52
C THR A 103 26.61 16.71 5.85
N ALA A 104 26.54 18.03 5.85
CA ALA A 104 26.65 18.87 7.05
C ALA A 104 25.70 18.46 8.22
N PRO A 105 24.43 18.11 7.98
CA PRO A 105 23.52 17.70 9.07
C PRO A 105 23.94 16.41 9.79
N PHE A 106 24.75 15.55 9.16
CA PHE A 106 25.22 14.30 9.76
C PHE A 106 26.30 14.50 10.83
N ALA A 107 26.75 15.72 11.06
CA ALA A 107 27.52 16.08 12.26
C ALA A 107 26.73 15.77 13.54
N ASN A 108 25.40 15.80 13.48
CA ASN A 108 24.54 15.25 14.52
C ASN A 108 24.37 13.74 14.30
N PRO A 109 24.85 12.88 15.23
CA PRO A 109 24.74 11.41 15.09
C PRO A 109 23.30 10.89 15.07
N GLU A 110 22.33 11.62 15.59
CA GLU A 110 20.90 11.26 15.58
C GLU A 110 20.29 11.35 14.18
N VAL A 111 20.87 12.17 13.29
CA VAL A 111 20.37 12.33 11.92
C VAL A 111 20.80 11.13 11.09
N VAL A 112 19.82 10.42 10.53
CA VAL A 112 20.05 9.22 9.70
C VAL A 112 19.74 9.42 8.23
N GLY A 113 18.98 10.46 7.90
CA GLY A 113 18.64 10.80 6.53
C GLY A 113 18.41 12.31 6.35
N VAL A 114 18.75 12.83 5.19
CA VAL A 114 18.67 14.27 4.85
C VAL A 114 18.07 14.43 3.47
N LYS A 115 17.15 15.38 3.34
CA LYS A 115 16.53 15.84 2.10
C LYS A 115 17.08 17.19 1.69
N GLY A 116 17.42 17.35 0.42
CA GLY A 116 17.75 18.63 -0.21
C GLY A 116 16.58 19.27 -0.94
N ALA A 117 16.89 20.16 -1.88
CA ALA A 117 15.91 20.98 -2.60
C ALA A 117 16.18 21.06 -4.10
N TYR A 118 15.13 21.31 -4.88
CA TYR A 118 15.21 21.61 -6.31
C TYR A 118 15.47 23.09 -6.59
N LEU A 119 16.14 23.33 -7.71
CA LEU A 119 16.17 24.59 -8.44
C LEU A 119 15.65 24.40 -9.86
N CYS A 120 15.03 25.41 -10.42
CA CYS A 120 14.50 25.42 -11.78
C CYS A 120 15.21 26.50 -12.62
N ARG A 121 15.60 26.16 -13.86
CA ARG A 121 16.18 27.10 -14.85
C ARG A 121 15.21 27.41 -15.99
N GLU A 122 14.19 26.61 -16.16
CA GLU A 122 13.20 26.73 -17.22
C GLU A 122 12.32 27.96 -17.03
N LYS A 123 11.99 28.63 -18.15
CA LYS A 123 11.20 29.87 -18.15
C LYS A 123 9.72 29.64 -18.51
N GLN A 124 9.37 28.44 -18.95
CA GLN A 124 8.00 28.09 -19.31
C GLN A 124 7.07 28.08 -18.08
N LEU A 125 5.78 28.20 -18.32
CA LEU A 125 4.76 28.30 -17.27
C LEU A 125 4.75 27.09 -16.33
N VAL A 126 4.72 25.87 -16.88
CA VAL A 126 4.54 24.65 -16.09
C VAL A 126 5.74 24.39 -15.18
N PRO A 127 7.00 24.42 -15.66
CA PRO A 127 8.16 24.28 -14.78
C PRO A 127 8.22 25.30 -13.65
N ARG A 128 7.92 26.57 -13.95
CA ARG A 128 7.88 27.64 -12.95
C ARG A 128 6.82 27.37 -11.88
N PHE A 129 5.64 26.92 -12.29
CA PHE A 129 4.59 26.54 -11.36
C PHE A 129 4.99 25.34 -10.48
N VAL A 130 5.61 24.32 -11.05
CA VAL A 130 6.12 23.14 -10.31
C VAL A 130 7.17 23.57 -9.30
N GLN A 131 8.08 24.49 -9.66
CA GLN A 131 9.06 25.03 -8.70
C GLN A 131 8.37 25.74 -7.52
N GLN A 132 7.33 26.51 -7.75
CA GLN A 132 6.58 27.15 -6.67
C GLN A 132 5.85 26.14 -5.77
N GLU A 133 5.38 25.01 -6.31
CA GLU A 133 4.86 23.91 -5.49
C GLU A 133 5.91 23.35 -4.53
N PHE A 134 7.15 23.20 -5.00
CA PHE A 134 8.26 22.75 -4.16
C PHE A 134 8.66 23.82 -3.13
N GLU A 135 8.79 25.08 -3.53
CA GLU A 135 9.11 26.18 -2.61
C GLU A 135 8.07 26.30 -1.47
N TYR A 136 6.79 26.15 -1.78
CA TYR A 136 5.73 26.14 -0.78
C TYR A 136 5.91 25.01 0.25
N LYS A 137 6.27 23.82 -0.23
CA LYS A 137 6.58 22.69 0.65
C LYS A 137 7.84 22.91 1.47
N TYR A 138 8.89 23.47 0.87
CA TYR A 138 10.16 23.74 1.55
C TYR A 138 9.99 24.74 2.69
N GLN A 139 9.16 25.77 2.51
CA GLN A 139 8.85 26.71 3.60
C GLN A 139 8.14 26.03 4.78
N ALA A 140 7.29 25.04 4.50
CA ALA A 140 6.65 24.25 5.54
C ALA A 140 7.65 23.30 6.23
N LEU A 141 8.47 22.59 5.46
CA LEU A 141 9.47 21.65 5.97
C LEU A 141 10.54 22.33 6.83
N ALA A 142 10.98 23.53 6.43
CA ALA A 142 11.99 24.29 7.16
C ALA A 142 11.58 24.70 8.60
N LYS A 143 10.27 24.68 8.88
CA LYS A 143 9.71 24.96 10.22
C LYS A 143 9.64 23.72 11.12
N LEU A 144 9.87 22.54 10.56
CA LEU A 144 9.76 21.28 11.30
C LEU A 144 11.11 20.86 11.86
N PRO A 145 11.20 20.43 13.12
CA PRO A 145 12.42 19.89 13.70
C PRO A 145 12.81 18.53 13.11
N LYS A 146 11.83 17.78 12.62
CA LYS A 146 11.96 16.47 11.94
C LYS A 146 10.99 16.40 10.79
N ILE A 147 11.42 15.77 9.70
CA ILE A 147 10.54 15.44 8.56
C ILE A 147 10.30 13.94 8.51
N ASP A 148 9.30 13.51 7.77
CA ASP A 148 8.99 12.08 7.54
C ASP A 148 9.11 11.66 6.07
N PHE A 149 9.61 12.56 5.22
CA PHE A 149 9.72 12.32 3.79
C PHE A 149 11.03 12.87 3.19
N ILE A 150 11.72 12.03 2.44
CA ILE A 150 12.92 12.36 1.67
C ILE A 150 12.74 11.84 0.25
N ASP A 151 12.75 12.72 -0.75
CA ASP A 151 12.79 12.35 -2.16
C ASP A 151 14.24 12.20 -2.66
N THR A 152 14.45 11.24 -3.53
CA THR A 152 15.78 10.72 -3.91
C THR A 152 16.58 11.60 -4.85
N TYR A 153 15.99 12.64 -5.42
CA TYR A 153 16.72 13.55 -6.32
C TYR A 153 17.81 14.37 -5.62
N SER A 154 17.70 14.59 -4.33
CA SER A 154 18.69 15.26 -3.48
C SER A 154 18.54 14.71 -2.06
N ALA A 155 19.18 13.58 -1.81
CA ALA A 155 19.04 12.83 -0.57
C ALA A 155 20.35 12.23 -0.09
N ALA A 156 20.46 12.02 1.23
CA ALA A 156 21.55 11.25 1.80
C ALA A 156 21.05 10.43 3.00
N TYR A 157 21.69 9.30 3.23
CA TYR A 157 21.40 8.41 4.36
C TYR A 157 22.69 7.82 4.94
N ARG A 158 22.64 7.45 6.24
CA ARG A 158 23.65 6.55 6.80
C ARG A 158 23.48 5.17 6.16
N LYS A 159 24.54 4.67 5.52
CA LYS A 159 24.53 3.39 4.80
C LYS A 159 24.07 2.23 5.68
N THR A 160 24.54 2.15 6.91
CA THR A 160 24.15 1.09 7.86
C THR A 160 22.65 1.09 8.10
N ILE A 161 22.06 2.25 8.39
CA ILE A 161 20.60 2.40 8.62
C ILE A 161 19.81 2.07 7.36
N PHE A 162 20.32 2.46 6.19
CA PHE A 162 19.67 2.13 4.91
C PHE A 162 19.60 0.62 4.70
N ILE A 163 20.71 -0.10 4.89
CA ILE A 163 20.81 -1.56 4.71
C ILE A 163 19.98 -2.30 5.78
N GLU A 164 20.12 -1.94 7.05
CA GLU A 164 19.38 -2.57 8.17
C GLU A 164 17.86 -2.46 8.02
N ASN A 165 17.40 -1.44 7.31
CA ASN A 165 15.98 -1.23 7.02
C ASN A 165 15.57 -1.75 5.64
N GLY A 166 16.42 -2.51 4.93
CA GLY A 166 16.08 -3.21 3.69
C GLY A 166 16.00 -2.34 2.44
N GLY A 167 16.50 -1.09 2.50
CA GLY A 167 16.54 -0.17 1.36
C GLY A 167 15.17 0.19 0.79
N PHE A 168 15.16 0.66 -0.47
CA PHE A 168 13.93 0.98 -1.20
C PHE A 168 13.17 -0.27 -1.61
N ASP A 169 11.84 -0.18 -1.60
CA ASP A 169 10.97 -1.28 -1.97
C ASP A 169 10.94 -1.45 -3.51
N GLN A 170 11.50 -2.56 -3.97
CA GLN A 170 11.61 -2.87 -5.41
C GLN A 170 10.28 -3.26 -6.07
N ARG A 171 9.20 -3.36 -5.31
CA ARG A 171 7.86 -3.65 -5.85
C ARG A 171 7.26 -2.48 -6.61
N PHE A 172 7.82 -1.28 -6.46
CA PHE A 172 7.48 -0.12 -7.28
C PHE A 172 8.28 -0.19 -8.61
N PRO A 173 7.63 -0.54 -9.74
CA PRO A 173 8.33 -0.79 -11.01
C PRO A 173 8.69 0.48 -11.76
N VAL A 174 8.15 1.61 -11.34
CA VAL A 174 8.36 2.95 -11.94
C VAL A 174 8.65 3.97 -10.84
N PRO A 175 9.35 5.07 -11.14
CA PRO A 175 9.54 6.17 -10.19
C PRO A 175 8.19 6.72 -9.73
N SER A 176 7.88 6.59 -8.44
CA SER A 176 6.56 6.96 -7.94
C SER A 176 6.57 7.40 -6.48
N VAL A 177 6.53 6.46 -5.55
CA VAL A 177 6.40 6.69 -4.11
C VAL A 177 7.31 5.77 -3.27
N GLU A 178 8.29 5.11 -3.89
CA GLU A 178 9.24 4.22 -3.21
C GLU A 178 10.09 4.96 -2.17
N ASP A 179 10.41 6.22 -2.45
CA ASP A 179 11.12 7.11 -1.54
C ASP A 179 10.24 7.56 -0.37
N GLN A 180 8.96 7.82 -0.61
CA GLN A 180 7.98 8.07 0.46
C GLN A 180 7.84 6.88 1.38
N GLU A 181 7.68 5.68 0.82
CA GLU A 181 7.53 4.45 1.60
C GLU A 181 8.73 4.25 2.53
N PHE A 182 9.93 4.35 2.00
CA PHE A 182 11.16 4.15 2.79
C PHE A 182 11.30 5.20 3.91
N SER A 183 11.11 6.47 3.58
CA SER A 183 11.18 7.56 4.55
C SER A 183 10.15 7.42 5.67
N PHE A 184 8.90 7.11 5.32
CA PHE A 184 7.83 6.90 6.30
C PHE A 184 8.10 5.69 7.19
N ARG A 185 8.70 4.64 6.65
CA ARG A 185 9.11 3.45 7.40
C ARG A 185 10.21 3.78 8.41
N LEU A 186 11.20 4.59 8.05
CA LEU A 186 12.22 5.09 8.97
C LEU A 186 11.62 6.00 10.05
N ALA A 187 10.81 6.99 9.67
CA ALA A 187 10.17 7.91 10.60
C ALA A 187 9.26 7.18 11.61
N ARG A 188 8.53 6.15 11.16
CA ARG A 188 7.70 5.30 12.02
C ARG A 188 8.52 4.54 13.08
N LYS A 189 9.76 4.17 12.75
CA LYS A 189 10.70 3.53 13.69
C LYS A 189 11.37 4.54 14.64
N GLY A 190 11.05 5.83 14.52
CA GLY A 190 11.58 6.89 15.38
C GLY A 190 12.90 7.52 14.92
N TYR A 191 13.42 7.13 13.75
CA TYR A 191 14.63 7.73 13.21
C TYR A 191 14.45 9.22 12.89
N GLN A 192 15.52 10.00 13.08
CA GLN A 192 15.51 11.43 12.80
C GLN A 192 15.91 11.71 11.36
N LEU A 193 14.98 12.30 10.59
CA LEU A 193 15.19 12.78 9.23
C LEU A 193 15.21 14.30 9.22
N GLY A 194 16.14 14.90 8.46
CA GLY A 194 16.34 16.34 8.39
C GLY A 194 16.07 16.92 7.00
N PHE A 195 15.78 18.22 6.94
CA PHE A 195 15.67 18.98 5.70
C PHE A 195 16.80 20.00 5.61
N GLN A 196 17.58 19.95 4.51
CA GLN A 196 18.68 20.88 4.22
C GLN A 196 18.36 21.69 2.94
N PRO A 197 17.73 22.85 3.07
CA PRO A 197 17.28 23.64 1.92
C PRO A 197 18.41 24.20 1.05
N THR A 198 19.64 24.21 1.56
CA THR A 198 20.82 24.68 0.82
C THR A 198 21.47 23.60 -0.04
N ALA A 199 21.18 22.31 0.20
CA ALA A 199 21.63 21.21 -0.64
C ALA A 199 20.77 21.14 -1.93
N LYS A 200 21.17 21.89 -2.95
CA LYS A 200 20.34 22.17 -4.13
C LYS A 200 20.80 21.45 -5.36
N VAL A 201 19.83 20.99 -6.15
CA VAL A 201 20.06 20.44 -7.51
C VAL A 201 19.14 21.12 -8.51
N TYR A 202 19.67 21.46 -9.69
CA TYR A 202 18.84 21.89 -10.81
C TYR A 202 18.19 20.67 -11.43
N HIS A 203 16.88 20.75 -11.62
CA HIS A 203 16.09 19.69 -12.25
C HIS A 203 15.23 20.28 -13.37
N ARG A 204 15.13 19.55 -14.48
CA ARG A 204 14.24 19.91 -15.57
C ARG A 204 12.84 19.39 -15.27
N HIS A 205 11.99 20.29 -14.78
CA HIS A 205 10.58 19.96 -14.49
C HIS A 205 9.79 19.65 -15.77
N ASP A 206 8.57 19.10 -15.61
CA ASP A 206 7.65 18.86 -16.74
C ASP A 206 7.47 20.13 -17.55
N LEU A 207 7.69 20.07 -18.86
CA LEU A 207 7.60 21.22 -19.74
C LEU A 207 6.18 21.51 -20.19
N THR A 208 5.33 20.48 -20.27
CA THR A 208 3.96 20.60 -20.77
C THR A 208 2.94 20.29 -19.68
N LEU A 209 1.74 20.87 -19.83
CA LEU A 209 0.62 20.57 -18.94
C LEU A 209 0.25 19.08 -18.94
N TRP A 210 0.34 18.42 -20.10
CA TRP A 210 0.03 16.99 -20.21
C TRP A 210 1.01 16.12 -19.41
N GLN A 211 2.31 16.37 -19.50
CA GLN A 211 3.34 15.66 -18.72
C GLN A 211 3.08 15.85 -17.22
N TYR A 212 2.78 17.08 -16.81
CA TYR A 212 2.45 17.43 -15.43
C TYR A 212 1.22 16.68 -14.91
N ILE A 213 0.11 16.70 -15.66
CA ILE A 213 -1.14 16.01 -15.29
C ILE A 213 -0.90 14.49 -15.19
N HIS A 214 -0.21 13.92 -16.19
CA HIS A 214 0.07 12.48 -16.21
C HIS A 214 0.94 12.06 -15.01
N ARG A 215 1.96 12.84 -14.68
CA ARG A 215 2.79 12.59 -13.50
C ARG A 215 1.97 12.71 -12.19
N LYS A 216 1.15 13.74 -12.04
CA LYS A 216 0.30 13.90 -10.84
C LYS A 216 -0.73 12.76 -10.72
N TRP A 217 -1.31 12.32 -11.82
CA TRP A 217 -2.20 11.15 -11.84
C TRP A 217 -1.45 9.89 -11.38
N GLY A 218 -0.25 9.66 -11.89
CA GLY A 218 0.59 8.53 -11.49
C GLY A 218 0.94 8.55 -10.00
N ILE A 219 1.30 9.73 -9.45
CA ILE A 219 1.56 9.90 -8.01
C ILE A 219 0.30 9.54 -7.20
N GLY A 220 -0.88 10.00 -7.61
CA GLY A 220 -2.15 9.65 -6.96
C GLY A 220 -2.42 8.15 -7.00
N TYR A 221 -2.23 7.52 -8.15
CA TYR A 221 -2.44 6.10 -8.37
C TYR A 221 -1.56 5.22 -7.46
N TRP A 222 -0.25 5.47 -7.44
CA TRP A 222 0.67 4.71 -6.61
C TRP A 222 0.56 5.05 -5.12
N LYS A 223 0.13 6.28 -4.79
CA LYS A 223 -0.16 6.67 -3.40
C LYS A 223 -1.32 5.87 -2.82
N ALA A 224 -2.36 5.58 -3.60
CA ALA A 224 -3.44 4.68 -3.18
C ALA A 224 -2.92 3.30 -2.75
N PHE A 225 -1.95 2.80 -3.49
CA PHE A 225 -1.30 1.52 -3.20
C PHE A 225 -0.45 1.58 -1.92
N MET A 226 0.38 2.61 -1.76
CA MET A 226 1.21 2.81 -0.57
C MET A 226 0.36 2.97 0.70
N LEU A 227 -0.77 3.67 0.63
CA LEU A 227 -1.65 3.91 1.77
C LEU A 227 -2.31 2.62 2.31
N ARG A 228 -2.32 1.54 1.54
CA ARG A 228 -2.72 0.22 2.05
C ARG A 228 -1.76 -0.30 3.13
N TRP A 229 -0.49 0.07 3.06
CA TRP A 229 0.53 -0.34 4.03
C TRP A 229 0.68 0.62 5.20
N LEU A 230 0.43 1.90 4.94
CA LEU A 230 0.63 3.00 5.88
C LEU A 230 -0.64 3.85 5.98
N PRO A 231 -1.78 3.27 6.45
CA PRO A 231 -3.06 3.96 6.47
C PRO A 231 -3.06 5.20 7.39
N GLU A 232 -2.19 5.25 8.40
CA GLU A 232 -1.98 6.41 9.26
C GLU A 232 -1.46 7.64 8.51
N LYS A 233 -0.80 7.44 7.36
CA LYS A 233 -0.30 8.52 6.50
C LYS A 233 -1.34 9.10 5.55
N THR A 234 -2.56 8.61 5.59
CA THR A 234 -3.67 9.13 4.77
C THR A 234 -4.01 10.58 5.13
N LEU A 235 -4.02 10.91 6.42
CA LEU A 235 -4.45 12.21 6.93
C LEU A 235 -3.30 13.12 7.38
N SER A 236 -2.11 12.57 7.66
CA SER A 236 -0.98 13.35 8.16
C SER A 236 0.35 12.83 7.66
N ASP A 237 1.04 13.66 6.89
CA ASP A 237 2.45 13.51 6.53
C ASP A 237 3.07 14.91 6.39
N SER A 238 4.40 15.02 6.48
CA SER A 238 5.10 16.31 6.31
C SER A 238 5.19 16.76 4.85
N TYR A 239 4.96 15.85 3.91
CA TYR A 239 5.13 16.11 2.48
C TYR A 239 3.90 16.74 1.82
N THR A 240 2.69 16.30 2.21
CA THR A 240 1.44 16.75 1.57
C THR A 240 0.79 17.87 2.40
N PRO A 241 0.81 19.13 1.95
CA PRO A 241 0.15 20.22 2.67
C PRO A 241 -1.34 19.94 2.92
N ALA A 242 -1.85 20.35 4.08
CA ALA A 242 -3.27 20.19 4.40
C ALA A 242 -4.19 20.86 3.37
N SER A 243 -3.76 22.02 2.84
CA SER A 243 -4.46 22.71 1.75
C SER A 243 -4.58 21.85 0.49
N GLN A 244 -3.55 21.09 0.13
CA GLN A 244 -3.59 20.22 -1.04
C GLN A 244 -4.59 19.06 -0.84
N ARG A 245 -4.65 18.46 0.36
CA ARG A 245 -5.65 17.44 0.68
C ARG A 245 -7.07 18.00 0.60
N ALA A 246 -7.29 19.18 1.19
CA ALA A 246 -8.58 19.87 1.11
C ALA A 246 -8.96 20.17 -0.34
N GLN A 247 -8.02 20.64 -1.17
CA GLN A 247 -8.25 20.96 -2.58
C GLN A 247 -8.64 19.73 -3.40
N ILE A 248 -8.04 18.55 -3.16
CA ILE A 248 -8.44 17.30 -3.82
C ILE A 248 -9.91 16.97 -3.49
N PHE A 249 -10.27 17.06 -2.21
CA PHE A 249 -11.63 16.78 -1.75
C PHE A 249 -12.65 17.80 -2.29
N LEU A 250 -12.33 19.09 -2.22
CA LEU A 250 -13.18 20.17 -2.76
C LEU A 250 -13.38 20.07 -4.26
N THR A 251 -12.33 19.66 -5.01
CA THR A 251 -12.42 19.40 -6.44
C THR A 251 -13.38 18.25 -6.74
N ALA A 252 -13.35 17.18 -5.96
CA ALA A 252 -14.31 16.08 -6.11
C ALA A 252 -15.76 16.54 -5.85
N ILE A 253 -16.01 17.31 -4.78
CA ILE A 253 -17.32 17.89 -4.48
C ILE A 253 -17.78 18.78 -5.65
N LEU A 254 -16.92 19.66 -6.12
CA LEU A 254 -17.22 20.59 -7.21
C LEU A 254 -17.63 19.83 -8.48
N LEU A 255 -16.86 18.82 -8.90
CA LEU A 255 -17.14 18.04 -10.11
C LEU A 255 -18.46 17.24 -9.98
N ILE A 256 -18.68 16.61 -8.82
CA ILE A 256 -19.89 15.82 -8.56
C ILE A 256 -21.13 16.74 -8.54
N THR A 257 -21.04 17.89 -7.87
CA THR A 257 -22.19 18.81 -7.74
C THR A 257 -22.48 19.54 -9.04
N LEU A 258 -21.45 19.87 -9.85
CA LEU A 258 -21.65 20.40 -11.20
C LEU A 258 -22.34 19.38 -12.11
N ALA A 259 -21.89 18.11 -12.09
CA ALA A 259 -22.55 17.06 -12.87
C ALA A 259 -23.99 16.81 -12.38
N GLY A 260 -24.20 16.76 -11.06
CA GLY A 260 -25.54 16.58 -10.46
C GLY A 260 -26.49 17.76 -10.69
N SER A 261 -25.97 18.98 -10.90
CA SER A 261 -26.78 20.18 -11.15
C SER A 261 -27.57 20.11 -12.46
N ILE A 262 -27.19 19.23 -13.38
CA ILE A 262 -27.95 18.94 -14.60
C ILE A 262 -29.34 18.39 -14.24
N PHE A 263 -29.43 17.62 -13.15
CA PHE A 263 -30.67 17.02 -12.68
C PHE A 263 -31.33 17.81 -11.54
N TYR A 264 -30.53 18.52 -10.74
CA TYR A 264 -30.99 19.27 -9.58
C TYR A 264 -30.20 20.57 -9.39
N THR A 265 -30.74 21.66 -9.94
CA THR A 265 -30.09 22.97 -10.00
C THR A 265 -29.60 23.55 -8.66
N PRO A 266 -30.23 23.31 -7.47
CA PRO A 266 -29.69 23.77 -6.20
C PRO A 266 -28.27 23.29 -5.87
N LEU A 267 -27.79 22.20 -6.50
CA LEU A 267 -26.41 21.75 -6.35
C LEU A 267 -25.37 22.77 -6.85
N LEU A 268 -25.77 23.75 -7.69
CA LEU A 268 -24.90 24.86 -8.10
C LEU A 268 -24.43 25.70 -6.91
N TRP A 269 -25.24 25.85 -5.88
CA TRP A 269 -24.83 26.57 -4.67
C TRP A 269 -23.75 25.83 -3.89
N ILE A 270 -23.83 24.51 -3.86
CA ILE A 270 -22.79 23.66 -3.24
C ILE A 270 -21.51 23.73 -4.08
N ALA A 271 -21.64 23.68 -5.41
CA ALA A 271 -20.51 23.84 -6.32
C ALA A 271 -19.82 25.20 -6.13
N LEU A 272 -20.60 26.28 -6.06
CA LEU A 272 -20.06 27.61 -5.81
C LEU A 272 -19.36 27.70 -4.45
N ALA A 273 -19.96 27.17 -3.40
CA ALA A 273 -19.35 27.15 -2.07
C ALA A 273 -18.03 26.36 -2.07
N ALA A 274 -18.00 25.17 -2.69
CA ALA A 274 -16.79 24.35 -2.81
C ALA A 274 -15.69 25.09 -3.59
N PHE A 275 -16.05 25.81 -4.67
CA PHE A 275 -15.12 26.60 -5.45
C PHE A 275 -14.54 27.77 -4.64
N LEU A 276 -15.38 28.51 -3.90
CA LEU A 276 -14.92 29.61 -3.05
C LEU A 276 -14.00 29.12 -1.93
N ILE A 277 -14.34 28.01 -1.27
CA ILE A 277 -13.47 27.40 -0.24
C ILE A 277 -12.16 26.93 -0.85
N PHE A 278 -12.19 26.37 -2.07
CA PHE A 278 -10.98 26.02 -2.81
C PHE A 278 -10.06 27.22 -3.01
N LEU A 279 -10.60 28.36 -3.49
CA LEU A 279 -9.83 29.61 -3.66
C LEU A 279 -9.25 30.10 -2.34
N VAL A 280 -10.03 30.08 -1.25
CA VAL A 280 -9.53 30.45 0.08
C VAL A 280 -8.39 29.53 0.52
N SER A 281 -8.51 28.23 0.29
CA SER A 281 -7.45 27.26 0.62
C SER A 281 -6.17 27.48 -0.21
N ALA A 282 -6.27 28.10 -1.38
CA ALA A 282 -5.16 28.41 -2.27
C ALA A 282 -4.42 29.72 -1.91
N LEU A 283 -5.03 30.61 -1.12
CA LEU A 283 -4.48 31.94 -0.83
C LEU A 283 -3.03 31.93 -0.31
N PRO A 284 -2.62 31.06 0.62
CA PRO A 284 -1.22 31.05 1.07
C PRO A 284 -0.23 30.73 -0.05
N PHE A 285 -0.58 29.80 -0.95
CA PHE A 285 0.23 29.46 -2.11
C PHE A 285 0.24 30.58 -3.16
N LEU A 286 -0.91 31.17 -3.43
CA LEU A 286 -1.01 32.31 -4.36
C LEU A 286 -0.23 33.52 -3.84
N LYS A 287 -0.20 33.76 -2.53
CA LYS A 287 0.65 34.78 -1.92
C LYS A 287 2.12 34.52 -2.17
N LEU A 288 2.60 33.28 -1.98
CA LEU A 288 3.97 32.91 -2.30
C LEU A 288 4.31 33.20 -3.77
N ILE A 289 3.44 32.81 -4.70
CA ILE A 289 3.61 33.10 -6.13
C ILE A 289 3.67 34.60 -6.39
N ASN A 290 2.78 35.38 -5.77
CA ASN A 290 2.78 36.85 -5.92
C ASN A 290 4.11 37.46 -5.45
N ASP A 291 4.70 36.94 -4.39
CA ASP A 291 5.95 37.46 -3.82
C ASP A 291 7.19 37.02 -4.61
N GLN A 292 7.18 35.83 -5.23
CA GLN A 292 8.34 35.25 -5.91
C GLN A 292 8.26 35.29 -7.44
N ASP A 293 7.07 35.13 -8.02
CA ASP A 293 6.88 35.00 -9.47
C ASP A 293 5.48 35.46 -9.93
N GLN A 294 5.22 36.76 -9.92
CA GLN A 294 3.93 37.34 -10.31
C GLN A 294 3.46 36.92 -11.71
N GLY A 295 4.38 36.59 -12.61
CA GLY A 295 4.06 36.23 -14.00
C GLY A 295 3.21 34.97 -14.16
N ILE A 296 3.17 34.09 -13.14
CA ILE A 296 2.37 32.88 -13.16
C ILE A 296 1.14 32.94 -12.24
N LEU A 297 0.86 34.05 -11.59
CA LEU A 297 -0.22 34.19 -10.61
C LEU A 297 -1.60 33.81 -11.18
N MET A 298 -1.95 34.38 -12.31
CA MET A 298 -3.27 34.14 -12.95
C MET A 298 -3.42 32.68 -13.43
N PRO A 299 -2.44 32.08 -14.16
CA PRO A 299 -2.55 30.71 -14.57
C PRO A 299 -2.36 29.68 -13.42
N ALA A 300 -1.90 30.10 -12.25
CA ALA A 300 -1.74 29.19 -11.11
C ALA A 300 -3.08 28.59 -10.63
N ILE A 301 -4.18 29.34 -10.70
CA ILE A 301 -5.50 28.86 -10.25
C ILE A 301 -5.98 27.65 -11.05
N PRO A 302 -6.08 27.71 -12.40
CA PRO A 302 -6.45 26.53 -13.18
C PRO A 302 -5.43 25.38 -13.07
N LEU A 303 -4.14 25.67 -12.87
CA LEU A 303 -3.13 24.64 -12.66
C LEU A 303 -3.31 23.92 -11.30
N LEU A 304 -3.67 24.65 -10.24
CA LEU A 304 -4.03 24.04 -8.94
C LEU A 304 -5.23 23.12 -9.08
N PHE A 305 -6.20 23.51 -9.88
CA PHE A 305 -7.39 22.70 -10.13
C PHE A 305 -7.04 21.45 -10.92
N ALA A 306 -6.27 21.58 -12.00
CA ALA A 306 -5.77 20.46 -12.81
C ALA A 306 -4.95 19.48 -11.96
N ARG A 307 -4.09 19.98 -11.06
CA ARG A 307 -3.34 19.17 -10.09
C ARG A 307 -4.26 18.35 -9.19
N SER A 308 -5.24 19.03 -8.58
CA SER A 308 -6.14 18.41 -7.61
C SER A 308 -7.02 17.34 -8.27
N ALA A 309 -7.50 17.61 -9.48
CA ALA A 309 -8.23 16.64 -10.29
C ALA A 309 -7.36 15.43 -10.67
N ALA A 310 -6.15 15.66 -11.18
CA ALA A 310 -5.24 14.59 -11.56
C ALA A 310 -4.87 13.68 -10.39
N LEU A 311 -4.52 14.26 -9.23
CA LEU A 311 -4.24 13.50 -8.00
C LEU A 311 -5.47 12.73 -7.52
N GLY A 312 -6.65 13.35 -7.52
CA GLY A 312 -7.90 12.73 -7.09
C GLY A 312 -8.34 11.58 -7.99
N PHE A 313 -8.30 11.76 -9.30
CA PHE A 313 -8.60 10.68 -10.27
C PHE A 313 -7.57 9.57 -10.23
N GLY A 314 -6.28 9.90 -10.07
CA GLY A 314 -5.23 8.91 -9.87
C GLY A 314 -5.46 8.07 -8.61
N LEU A 315 -5.76 8.72 -7.49
CA LEU A 315 -6.07 8.06 -6.22
C LEU A 315 -7.30 7.14 -6.37
N LEU A 316 -8.37 7.63 -6.98
CA LEU A 316 -9.57 6.84 -7.24
C LEU A 316 -9.26 5.64 -8.14
N ALA A 317 -8.51 5.84 -9.22
CA ALA A 317 -8.10 4.76 -10.12
C ALA A 317 -7.25 3.71 -9.38
N GLY A 318 -6.32 4.11 -8.53
CA GLY A 318 -5.49 3.19 -7.74
C GLY A 318 -6.28 2.43 -6.67
N LEU A 319 -7.37 3.01 -6.15
CA LEU A 319 -8.30 2.33 -5.25
C LEU A 319 -9.18 1.32 -5.99
N LEU A 320 -9.71 1.68 -7.15
CA LEU A 320 -10.63 0.86 -7.95
C LEU A 320 -9.90 -0.23 -8.74
N PHE A 321 -8.75 0.09 -9.28
CA PHE A 321 -7.96 -0.77 -10.18
C PHE A 321 -6.52 -0.93 -9.66
N PRO A 322 -6.32 -1.60 -8.51
CA PRO A 322 -4.97 -1.75 -7.94
C PRO A 322 -4.05 -2.52 -8.89
N PRO A 323 -2.76 -2.19 -8.92
CA PRO A 323 -1.80 -2.86 -9.78
C PRO A 323 -1.65 -4.33 -9.38
N ARG A 324 -1.51 -5.21 -10.38
CA ARG A 324 -1.11 -6.60 -10.18
C ARG A 324 0.43 -6.64 -10.12
N LEU A 325 0.97 -6.78 -8.93
CA LEU A 325 2.42 -6.88 -8.74
C LEU A 325 2.87 -8.34 -8.75
N LYS A 326 4.07 -8.59 -9.27
CA LYS A 326 4.70 -9.93 -9.24
C LYS A 326 5.05 -10.34 -7.80
N ILE A 327 5.40 -9.37 -6.96
CA ILE A 327 5.67 -9.55 -5.54
C ILE A 327 4.57 -8.85 -4.77
N PRO A 328 3.75 -9.57 -4.01
CA PRO A 328 2.61 -8.97 -3.34
C PRO A 328 3.02 -8.04 -2.20
N PRO A 329 2.28 -6.93 -2.01
CA PRO A 329 2.50 -6.02 -0.90
C PRO A 329 2.21 -6.70 0.45
N ARG A 330 2.79 -6.18 1.51
CA ARG A 330 2.29 -6.45 2.86
C ARG A 330 0.87 -5.89 2.96
N SER A 331 -0.08 -6.79 3.18
CA SER A 331 -1.50 -6.53 3.07
C SER A 331 -2.05 -5.48 4.04
N GLY A 332 -2.93 -4.65 3.56
CA GLY A 332 -3.76 -3.78 4.37
C GLY A 332 -4.83 -3.10 3.52
N LEU A 333 -6.05 -3.01 4.03
CA LEU A 333 -7.09 -2.19 3.44
C LEU A 333 -6.85 -0.73 3.84
N THR A 334 -7.16 0.20 2.93
CA THR A 334 -7.28 1.62 3.26
C THR A 334 -8.40 1.83 4.30
N PHE A 335 -8.40 2.98 4.96
CA PHE A 335 -9.47 3.32 5.90
C PHE A 335 -10.86 3.24 5.24
N ILE A 336 -10.98 3.77 4.01
CA ILE A 336 -12.23 3.75 3.24
C ILE A 336 -12.64 2.31 2.91
N GLU A 337 -11.72 1.47 2.45
CA GLU A 337 -12.01 0.07 2.15
C GLU A 337 -12.42 -0.71 3.43
N ARG A 338 -11.77 -0.46 4.55
CA ARG A 338 -12.14 -1.06 5.85
C ARG A 338 -13.54 -0.63 6.28
N PHE A 339 -13.86 0.66 6.14
CA PHE A 339 -15.18 1.18 6.44
C PHE A 339 -16.25 0.57 5.53
N ALA A 340 -16.01 0.56 4.21
CA ALA A 340 -16.93 -0.01 3.22
C ALA A 340 -17.14 -1.52 3.47
N LYS A 341 -16.07 -2.27 3.73
CA LYS A 341 -16.14 -3.68 4.09
C LYS A 341 -16.95 -3.89 5.36
N ARG A 342 -16.70 -3.11 6.41
CA ARG A 342 -17.45 -3.23 7.68
C ARG A 342 -18.92 -2.88 7.52
N LEU A 343 -19.24 -1.88 6.73
CA LEU A 343 -20.62 -1.50 6.42
C LEU A 343 -21.33 -2.63 5.66
N LEU A 344 -20.68 -3.22 4.66
CA LEU A 344 -21.18 -4.37 3.93
C LEU A 344 -21.40 -5.57 4.87
N ASP A 345 -20.43 -5.87 5.74
CA ASP A 345 -20.53 -6.94 6.74
C ASP A 345 -21.75 -6.77 7.64
N ILE A 346 -22.00 -5.55 8.13
CA ILE A 346 -23.14 -5.24 9.03
C ILE A 346 -24.46 -5.38 8.26
N ILE A 347 -24.58 -4.75 7.09
CA ILE A 347 -25.83 -4.77 6.30
C ILE A 347 -26.17 -6.21 5.91
N ALA A 348 -25.21 -6.94 5.33
CA ALA A 348 -25.45 -8.32 4.90
C ALA A 348 -25.76 -9.26 6.09
N SER A 349 -25.15 -9.02 7.26
CA SER A 349 -25.44 -9.82 8.46
C SER A 349 -26.84 -9.57 8.98
N ILE A 350 -27.29 -8.32 9.04
CA ILE A 350 -28.66 -7.97 9.47
C ILE A 350 -29.68 -8.58 8.49
N VAL A 351 -29.48 -8.34 7.19
CA VAL A 351 -30.35 -8.89 6.14
C VAL A 351 -30.36 -10.41 6.18
N GLY A 352 -29.19 -11.04 6.31
CA GLY A 352 -29.04 -12.49 6.40
C GLY A 352 -29.78 -13.07 7.63
N LEU A 353 -29.57 -12.50 8.81
CA LEU A 353 -30.26 -12.97 10.02
C LEU A 353 -31.78 -12.82 9.93
N ILE A 354 -32.29 -11.72 9.38
CA ILE A 354 -33.72 -11.52 9.19
C ILE A 354 -34.29 -12.51 8.17
N LEU A 355 -33.65 -12.60 6.99
CA LEU A 355 -34.12 -13.45 5.88
C LEU A 355 -34.11 -14.93 6.24
N PHE A 356 -33.05 -15.38 6.93
CA PHE A 356 -32.88 -16.78 7.30
C PHE A 356 -33.46 -17.13 8.68
N SER A 357 -34.05 -16.17 9.42
CA SER A 357 -34.64 -16.44 10.75
C SER A 357 -35.73 -17.54 10.74
N PRO A 358 -36.64 -17.63 9.74
CA PRO A 358 -37.61 -18.72 9.70
C PRO A 358 -36.92 -20.09 9.50
N ILE A 359 -35.89 -20.13 8.64
CA ILE A 359 -35.10 -21.35 8.40
C ILE A 359 -34.36 -21.78 9.67
N LEU A 360 -33.75 -20.84 10.38
CA LEU A 360 -33.07 -21.11 11.66
C LEU A 360 -34.01 -21.68 12.71
N LEU A 361 -35.24 -21.14 12.79
CA LEU A 361 -36.26 -21.64 13.71
C LEU A 361 -36.67 -23.07 13.38
N ILE A 362 -37.01 -23.34 12.11
CA ILE A 362 -37.40 -24.69 11.64
C ILE A 362 -36.24 -25.66 11.84
N ALA A 363 -35.03 -25.30 11.44
CA ALA A 363 -33.84 -26.14 11.60
C ALA A 363 -33.56 -26.42 13.09
N GLY A 364 -33.73 -25.44 13.96
CA GLY A 364 -33.57 -25.60 15.41
C GLY A 364 -34.56 -26.62 16.02
N ILE A 365 -35.80 -26.63 15.55
CA ILE A 365 -36.80 -27.62 15.94
C ILE A 365 -36.42 -29.00 15.43
N LEU A 366 -36.10 -29.11 14.14
CA LEU A 366 -35.73 -30.38 13.50
C LEU A 366 -34.48 -31.02 14.15
N ILE A 367 -33.46 -30.22 14.48
CA ILE A 367 -32.26 -30.68 15.17
C ILE A 367 -32.60 -31.28 16.54
N ARG A 368 -33.51 -30.66 17.29
CA ARG A 368 -33.93 -31.16 18.60
C ARG A 368 -34.77 -32.42 18.54
N LEU A 369 -35.54 -32.58 17.45
CA LEU A 369 -36.31 -33.81 17.20
C LEU A 369 -35.41 -34.96 16.72
N ASP A 370 -34.33 -34.67 15.95
CA ASP A 370 -33.43 -35.68 15.39
C ASP A 370 -32.42 -36.20 16.44
N SER A 371 -31.99 -35.34 17.39
CA SER A 371 -31.09 -35.75 18.49
C SER A 371 -31.23 -34.85 19.71
N PRO A 372 -31.09 -35.39 20.96
CA PRO A 372 -31.20 -34.59 22.20
C PRO A 372 -30.09 -33.52 22.27
N GLY A 373 -30.40 -32.37 22.90
CA GLY A 373 -29.42 -31.31 23.18
C GLY A 373 -29.71 -29.97 22.50
N LYS A 374 -28.77 -29.01 22.65
CA LYS A 374 -28.90 -27.64 22.11
C LYS A 374 -28.81 -27.64 20.57
N ALA A 375 -29.67 -26.85 19.90
CA ALA A 375 -29.66 -26.71 18.45
C ALA A 375 -28.44 -25.89 17.94
N ILE A 376 -27.94 -24.94 18.72
CA ILE A 376 -26.76 -24.15 18.41
C ILE A 376 -25.52 -24.82 19.03
N PHE A 377 -24.53 -25.04 18.21
CA PHE A 377 -23.19 -25.49 18.60
C PHE A 377 -22.25 -24.27 18.63
N SER A 378 -21.39 -24.20 19.62
CA SER A 378 -20.34 -23.18 19.66
C SER A 378 -18.99 -23.80 19.99
N GLN A 379 -17.97 -23.33 19.32
CA GLN A 379 -16.58 -23.79 19.47
C GLN A 379 -15.63 -22.60 19.44
N GLU A 380 -14.54 -22.68 20.18
CA GLU A 380 -13.49 -21.68 20.13
C GLU A 380 -12.70 -21.79 18.84
N ARG A 381 -12.43 -20.65 18.23
CA ARG A 381 -11.63 -20.48 17.02
C ARG A 381 -10.69 -19.30 17.19
N ILE A 382 -9.63 -19.25 16.39
CA ILE A 382 -8.67 -18.16 16.37
C ILE A 382 -9.04 -17.19 15.25
N GLY A 383 -9.16 -15.93 15.61
CA GLY A 383 -9.50 -14.81 14.73
C GLY A 383 -8.31 -13.92 14.40
N GLU A 384 -8.65 -12.68 14.02
CA GLU A 384 -7.68 -11.64 13.65
C GLU A 384 -6.66 -11.38 14.77
N ASN A 385 -5.38 -11.30 14.40
CA ASN A 385 -4.26 -11.11 15.32
C ASN A 385 -4.14 -12.16 16.43
N GLY A 386 -4.60 -13.39 16.16
CA GLY A 386 -4.51 -14.49 17.11
C GLY A 386 -5.53 -14.43 18.27
N LYS A 387 -6.53 -13.56 18.21
CA LYS A 387 -7.54 -13.43 19.27
C LYS A 387 -8.54 -14.57 19.22
N PRO A 388 -8.79 -15.29 20.31
CA PRO A 388 -9.80 -16.34 20.34
C PRO A 388 -11.21 -15.72 20.32
N PHE A 389 -12.14 -16.41 19.66
CA PHE A 389 -13.56 -16.08 19.65
C PHE A 389 -14.41 -17.34 19.56
N ARG A 390 -15.69 -17.26 19.89
CA ARG A 390 -16.62 -18.39 19.77
C ARG A 390 -17.41 -18.31 18.47
N ILE A 391 -17.18 -19.26 17.57
CA ILE A 391 -17.99 -19.41 16.36
C ILE A 391 -19.33 -20.09 16.68
N PHE A 392 -20.40 -19.68 16.04
CA PHE A 392 -21.73 -20.26 16.18
C PHE A 392 -22.15 -21.01 14.91
N LYS A 393 -22.67 -22.22 15.08
CA LYS A 393 -23.21 -23.06 14.00
C LYS A 393 -24.49 -23.77 14.46
N LEU A 394 -25.31 -24.21 13.51
CA LEU A 394 -26.32 -25.21 13.83
C LEU A 394 -25.63 -26.57 14.07
N ARG A 395 -26.10 -27.29 15.08
CA ARG A 395 -25.57 -28.61 15.41
C ARG A 395 -25.92 -29.62 14.32
N THR A 396 -24.89 -30.24 13.75
CA THR A 396 -25.01 -31.23 12.67
C THR A 396 -24.52 -32.61 13.06
N MET A 397 -23.99 -32.74 14.29
CA MET A 397 -23.45 -33.99 14.85
C MET A 397 -24.16 -34.34 16.16
N VAL A 398 -24.04 -35.59 16.58
CA VAL A 398 -24.49 -36.08 17.87
C VAL A 398 -23.75 -35.36 19.03
N VAL A 399 -24.33 -35.38 20.25
CA VAL A 399 -23.81 -34.59 21.38
C VAL A 399 -22.43 -35.03 21.81
N ASP A 400 -22.14 -36.33 21.75
CA ASP A 400 -20.91 -37.01 22.13
C ASP A 400 -19.92 -37.19 20.95
N ALA A 401 -20.12 -36.45 19.85
CA ALA A 401 -19.32 -36.54 18.61
C ALA A 401 -17.81 -36.40 18.85
N GLN A 402 -17.39 -35.58 19.85
CA GLN A 402 -15.99 -35.38 20.17
C GLN A 402 -15.38 -36.56 20.91
N GLN A 403 -16.14 -37.22 21.75
CA GLN A 403 -15.72 -38.45 22.44
C GLN A 403 -15.60 -39.62 21.45
N GLN A 404 -16.46 -39.68 20.45
CA GLN A 404 -16.44 -40.67 19.38
C GLN A 404 -15.39 -40.39 18.31
N LEU A 405 -14.70 -39.23 18.34
CA LEU A 405 -13.73 -38.86 17.33
C LEU A 405 -12.59 -39.86 17.21
N GLN A 406 -12.00 -40.28 18.33
CA GLN A 406 -10.85 -41.16 18.34
C GLN A 406 -11.21 -42.55 17.75
N GLN A 407 -12.33 -43.10 18.14
CA GLN A 407 -12.85 -44.35 17.57
C GLN A 407 -13.14 -44.23 16.07
N THR A 408 -13.68 -43.10 15.64
CA THR A 408 -13.99 -42.83 14.23
C THR A 408 -12.74 -42.67 13.38
N LEU A 409 -11.66 -42.08 13.92
CA LEU A 409 -10.38 -41.95 13.25
C LEU A 409 -9.69 -43.29 13.09
N GLU A 410 -9.68 -44.11 14.14
CA GLU A 410 -9.13 -45.49 14.12
C GLU A 410 -9.84 -46.37 13.09
N GLN A 411 -11.18 -46.31 13.03
CA GLN A 411 -11.99 -47.04 12.04
C GLN A 411 -11.75 -46.61 10.59
N ASN A 412 -11.29 -45.40 10.35
CA ASN A 412 -11.02 -44.87 9.00
C ASN A 412 -9.51 -44.81 8.67
N ASN A 413 -8.63 -45.37 9.50
CA ASN A 413 -7.17 -45.36 9.35
C ASN A 413 -6.57 -43.95 9.15
N ILE A 414 -7.11 -42.94 9.84
CA ILE A 414 -6.66 -41.54 9.76
C ILE A 414 -5.73 -41.26 10.93
N GLN A 415 -4.50 -40.82 10.65
CA GLN A 415 -3.53 -40.42 11.67
C GLN A 415 -3.75 -38.94 12.07
N LEU A 416 -3.66 -38.67 13.38
CA LEU A 416 -3.84 -37.34 13.98
C LEU A 416 -2.70 -36.34 13.72
N ASP A 417 -1.65 -36.76 13.05
CA ASP A 417 -0.51 -35.93 12.67
C ASP A 417 -0.82 -34.96 11.49
N GLN A 418 -1.95 -35.17 10.83
CA GLN A 418 -2.44 -34.25 9.79
C GLN A 418 -3.50 -33.32 10.36
N PRO A 419 -3.29 -31.99 10.29
CA PRO A 419 -4.21 -30.99 10.84
C PRO A 419 -5.57 -30.93 10.11
N PHE A 420 -5.70 -31.65 8.99
CA PHE A 420 -6.95 -31.67 8.20
C PHE A 420 -7.26 -33.11 7.78
N PHE A 421 -8.42 -33.58 8.22
CA PHE A 421 -8.97 -34.88 7.78
C PHE A 421 -10.44 -34.70 7.45
N LYS A 422 -10.88 -35.39 6.44
CA LYS A 422 -12.28 -35.43 6.01
C LYS A 422 -12.73 -36.87 5.97
N ILE A 423 -13.74 -37.19 6.74
CA ILE A 423 -14.29 -38.55 6.81
C ILE A 423 -15.47 -38.60 5.85
N GLN A 424 -15.36 -39.39 4.79
CA GLN A 424 -16.51 -39.69 3.93
C GLN A 424 -17.50 -40.55 4.72
N HIS A 425 -18.77 -40.13 4.76
CA HIS A 425 -19.83 -40.80 5.53
C HIS A 425 -19.57 -40.85 7.05
N ASP A 426 -19.19 -39.72 7.65
CA ASP A 426 -18.95 -39.60 9.09
C ASP A 426 -20.21 -40.05 9.89
N PRO A 427 -20.13 -41.14 10.69
CA PRO A 427 -21.26 -41.68 11.42
C PRO A 427 -21.81 -40.74 12.50
N ARG A 428 -21.01 -39.76 12.93
CA ARG A 428 -21.39 -38.77 13.92
C ARG A 428 -22.36 -37.68 13.39
N VAL A 429 -22.52 -37.62 12.06
CA VAL A 429 -23.41 -36.62 11.42
C VAL A 429 -24.84 -37.14 11.42
N THR A 430 -25.77 -36.36 12.01
CA THR A 430 -27.19 -36.70 12.07
C THR A 430 -27.87 -36.59 10.69
N ARG A 431 -29.10 -37.14 10.56
CA ARG A 431 -29.84 -37.07 9.29
C ARG A 431 -30.14 -35.61 8.88
N VAL A 432 -30.63 -34.82 9.84
CA VAL A 432 -30.88 -33.38 9.65
C VAL A 432 -29.55 -32.66 9.40
N GLY A 433 -28.49 -33.04 10.13
CA GLY A 433 -27.14 -32.47 9.95
C GLY A 433 -26.59 -32.64 8.54
N ARG A 434 -26.80 -33.81 7.90
CA ARG A 434 -26.41 -34.03 6.48
C ARG A 434 -27.10 -33.06 5.51
N PHE A 435 -28.40 -32.84 5.70
CA PHE A 435 -29.14 -31.89 4.91
C PHE A 435 -28.61 -30.46 5.09
N LEU A 436 -28.42 -30.02 6.35
CA LEU A 436 -27.92 -28.70 6.67
C LEU A 436 -26.52 -28.43 6.09
N ARG A 437 -25.60 -29.40 6.19
CA ARG A 437 -24.25 -29.30 5.63
C ARG A 437 -24.27 -29.23 4.09
N ARG A 438 -25.12 -30.02 3.44
CA ARG A 438 -25.24 -30.02 1.97
C ARG A 438 -25.57 -28.62 1.41
N TRP A 439 -26.37 -27.84 2.13
CA TRP A 439 -26.78 -26.49 1.72
C TRP A 439 -26.04 -25.39 2.49
N SER A 440 -25.05 -25.75 3.31
CA SER A 440 -24.29 -24.81 4.18
C SER A 440 -25.20 -23.99 5.11
N LEU A 441 -26.39 -24.48 5.44
CA LEU A 441 -27.34 -23.81 6.33
C LEU A 441 -26.86 -23.84 7.78
N ASP A 442 -25.99 -24.76 8.14
CA ASP A 442 -25.37 -24.87 9.46
C ASP A 442 -24.47 -23.68 9.79
N GLU A 443 -24.01 -22.93 8.77
CA GLU A 443 -23.12 -21.79 8.95
C GLU A 443 -23.88 -20.45 9.08
N ILE A 444 -25.19 -20.41 8.87
CA ILE A 444 -26.01 -19.17 8.99
C ILE A 444 -25.83 -18.44 10.35
N PRO A 445 -25.75 -19.12 11.51
CA PRO A 445 -25.52 -18.42 12.78
C PRO A 445 -24.23 -17.59 12.84
N GLN A 446 -23.27 -17.81 11.94
CA GLN A 446 -22.03 -17.02 11.87
C GLN A 446 -22.28 -15.57 11.43
N PHE A 447 -23.41 -15.23 10.82
CA PHE A 447 -23.80 -13.82 10.62
C PHE A 447 -23.82 -13.04 11.94
N TRP A 448 -24.11 -13.70 13.08
CA TRP A 448 -24.00 -13.09 14.39
C TRP A 448 -22.54 -12.77 14.76
N ASN A 449 -21.60 -13.66 14.45
CA ASN A 449 -20.17 -13.39 14.64
C ASN A 449 -19.68 -12.22 13.78
N ILE A 450 -20.17 -12.13 12.53
CA ILE A 450 -19.85 -11.02 11.63
C ILE A 450 -20.41 -9.70 12.19
N LEU A 451 -21.65 -9.70 12.66
CA LEU A 451 -22.28 -8.52 13.25
C LEU A 451 -21.52 -8.03 14.50
N ARG A 452 -21.01 -8.95 15.33
CA ARG A 452 -20.15 -8.65 16.48
C ARG A 452 -18.75 -8.17 16.09
N GLY A 453 -18.34 -8.33 14.83
CA GLY A 453 -17.03 -7.92 14.32
C GLY A 453 -15.90 -8.93 14.58
N GLU A 454 -16.22 -10.13 15.02
CA GLU A 454 -15.28 -11.25 15.21
C GLU A 454 -14.90 -11.91 13.88
N MET A 455 -15.80 -11.85 12.91
CA MET A 455 -15.66 -12.37 11.54
C MET A 455 -16.01 -11.30 10.51
N SER A 456 -15.78 -11.60 9.25
CA SER A 456 -16.23 -10.86 8.07
C SER A 456 -16.99 -11.79 7.12
N LEU A 457 -17.71 -11.25 6.14
CA LEU A 457 -18.30 -12.05 5.06
C LEU A 457 -17.21 -12.83 4.30
N VAL A 458 -16.11 -12.14 3.99
CA VAL A 458 -14.99 -12.72 3.22
C VAL A 458 -13.71 -12.68 4.04
N GLY A 459 -13.04 -13.82 4.10
CA GLY A 459 -11.76 -13.97 4.78
C GLY A 459 -11.29 -15.44 4.78
N PRO A 460 -10.10 -15.71 5.32
CA PRO A 460 -9.63 -17.07 5.57
C PRO A 460 -10.57 -17.83 6.50
N ARG A 461 -10.66 -19.15 6.34
CA ARG A 461 -11.49 -19.98 7.24
C ARG A 461 -10.93 -19.94 8.67
N PRO A 462 -11.75 -19.75 9.71
CA PRO A 462 -11.27 -19.74 11.09
C PRO A 462 -10.85 -21.14 11.54
N GLU A 463 -9.66 -21.26 12.14
CA GLU A 463 -9.09 -22.54 12.60
C GLU A 463 -9.13 -22.69 14.12
N GLU A 464 -8.95 -23.93 14.58
CA GLU A 464 -8.86 -24.27 15.99
C GLU A 464 -7.51 -23.84 16.57
N SER A 465 -7.46 -23.58 17.88
CA SER A 465 -6.23 -23.12 18.55
C SER A 465 -5.05 -24.08 18.41
N TRP A 466 -5.31 -25.39 18.45
CA TRP A 466 -4.27 -26.40 18.29
C TRP A 466 -3.68 -26.43 16.86
N VAL A 467 -4.49 -26.15 15.82
CA VAL A 467 -4.02 -26.04 14.43
C VAL A 467 -3.13 -24.80 14.28
N VAL A 468 -3.56 -23.66 14.84
CA VAL A 468 -2.80 -22.42 14.80
C VAL A 468 -1.48 -22.53 15.58
N ALA A 469 -1.44 -23.34 16.63
CA ALA A 469 -0.21 -23.62 17.38
C ALA A 469 0.87 -24.31 16.53
N LEU A 470 0.49 -25.07 15.50
CA LEU A 470 1.40 -25.72 14.56
C LEU A 470 1.91 -24.81 13.43
N TYR A 471 1.40 -23.59 13.32
CA TYR A 471 1.78 -22.68 12.24
C TYR A 471 3.20 -22.16 12.40
N ASN A 472 3.96 -22.17 11.29
CA ASN A 472 5.18 -21.42 11.15
C ASN A 472 4.88 -19.93 10.91
N ASP A 473 5.92 -19.07 10.92
CA ASP A 473 5.78 -17.62 10.76
C ASP A 473 5.11 -17.20 9.43
N HIS A 474 5.35 -17.95 8.36
CA HIS A 474 4.72 -17.70 7.06
C HIS A 474 3.22 -18.00 7.12
N GLN A 475 2.82 -19.11 7.70
CA GLN A 475 1.44 -19.53 7.86
C GLN A 475 0.66 -18.62 8.82
N ARG A 476 1.32 -18.07 9.86
CA ARG A 476 0.72 -17.11 10.81
C ARG A 476 0.26 -15.81 10.14
N GLN A 477 0.78 -15.48 8.95
CA GLN A 477 0.32 -14.30 8.20
C GLN A 477 -1.17 -14.36 7.85
N ARG A 478 -1.77 -15.55 7.79
CA ARG A 478 -3.22 -15.68 7.57
C ARG A 478 -4.08 -15.09 8.70
N LEU A 479 -3.51 -14.90 9.89
CA LEU A 479 -4.17 -14.27 11.03
C LEU A 479 -4.15 -12.72 10.97
N ALA A 480 -3.54 -12.13 9.95
CA ALA A 480 -3.49 -10.67 9.80
C ALA A 480 -4.83 -10.03 9.43
N VAL A 481 -5.83 -10.83 9.07
CA VAL A 481 -7.17 -10.38 8.66
C VAL A 481 -8.24 -11.16 9.40
N LYS A 482 -9.47 -10.61 9.44
CA LYS A 482 -10.61 -11.30 10.03
C LYS A 482 -10.94 -12.59 9.28
N PRO A 483 -11.24 -13.68 9.98
CA PRO A 483 -11.75 -14.90 9.36
C PRO A 483 -13.10 -14.63 8.67
N GLY A 484 -13.37 -15.36 7.60
CA GLY A 484 -14.56 -15.19 6.78
C GLY A 484 -15.59 -16.30 6.91
N LEU A 485 -16.86 -15.94 6.63
CA LEU A 485 -17.93 -16.89 6.39
C LEU A 485 -17.70 -17.63 5.06
N THR A 486 -17.28 -16.89 4.05
CA THR A 486 -16.74 -17.41 2.79
C THR A 486 -15.34 -16.88 2.57
N GLY A 487 -14.63 -17.41 1.58
CA GLY A 487 -13.26 -16.96 1.30
C GLY A 487 -12.69 -17.58 0.03
N PRO A 488 -11.43 -17.25 -0.27
CA PRO A 488 -10.77 -17.67 -1.50
C PRO A 488 -10.72 -19.19 -1.65
N MET A 489 -10.52 -19.93 -0.57
CA MET A 489 -10.50 -21.39 -0.57
C MET A 489 -11.87 -21.98 -0.98
N GLN A 490 -12.97 -21.45 -0.44
CA GLN A 490 -14.32 -21.97 -0.71
C GLN A 490 -14.74 -21.78 -2.16
N VAL A 491 -14.19 -20.79 -2.87
CA VAL A 491 -14.50 -20.52 -4.29
C VAL A 491 -13.50 -21.10 -5.28
N SER A 492 -12.35 -21.61 -4.80
CA SER A 492 -11.27 -22.16 -5.65
C SER A 492 -11.27 -23.70 -5.76
N GLY A 493 -12.11 -24.38 -5.01
CA GLY A 493 -12.17 -25.85 -5.03
C GLY A 493 -12.35 -26.43 -3.63
N ARG A 494 -13.56 -26.45 -3.15
CA ARG A 494 -13.92 -26.92 -1.82
C ARG A 494 -13.33 -28.33 -1.51
N GLY A 495 -12.40 -28.38 -0.59
CA GLY A 495 -12.04 -29.63 0.07
C GLY A 495 -11.05 -30.56 -0.61
N ASP A 496 -10.75 -30.34 -1.90
CA ASP A 496 -9.86 -31.22 -2.66
C ASP A 496 -8.40 -30.71 -2.69
N LEU A 497 -8.14 -29.53 -2.07
CA LEU A 497 -6.82 -28.96 -1.95
C LEU A 497 -6.10 -29.50 -0.73
N ASP A 498 -4.83 -29.84 -0.88
CA ASP A 498 -3.92 -30.13 0.23
C ASP A 498 -3.67 -28.87 1.09
N LEU A 499 -3.04 -29.05 2.25
CA LEU A 499 -2.79 -27.96 3.20
C LEU A 499 -1.99 -26.81 2.56
N GLU A 500 -0.93 -27.14 1.81
CA GLU A 500 -0.06 -26.14 1.21
C GLU A 500 -0.79 -25.31 0.16
N SER A 501 -1.57 -25.95 -0.71
CA SER A 501 -2.38 -25.27 -1.72
C SER A 501 -3.45 -24.39 -1.10
N ARG A 502 -4.07 -24.80 0.01
CA ARG A 502 -5.03 -23.99 0.77
C ARG A 502 -4.38 -22.75 1.34
N LEU A 503 -3.23 -22.91 1.99
CA LEU A 503 -2.47 -21.80 2.56
C LEU A 503 -2.00 -20.84 1.47
N ALA A 504 -1.51 -21.36 0.33
CA ALA A 504 -1.09 -20.52 -0.80
C ALA A 504 -2.23 -19.65 -1.32
N VAL A 505 -3.44 -20.19 -1.49
CA VAL A 505 -4.62 -19.44 -1.94
C VAL A 505 -5.07 -18.39 -0.92
N GLU A 506 -5.03 -18.71 0.37
CA GLU A 506 -5.41 -17.75 1.43
C GLU A 506 -4.35 -16.66 1.62
N LEU A 507 -3.06 -17.00 1.52
CA LEU A 507 -1.98 -16.01 1.57
C LEU A 507 -1.98 -15.10 0.35
N ASP A 508 -2.25 -15.64 -0.85
CA ASP A 508 -2.44 -14.83 -2.06
C ASP A 508 -3.60 -13.83 -1.89
N TYR A 509 -4.72 -14.27 -1.34
CA TYR A 509 -5.84 -13.37 -1.00
C TYR A 509 -5.41 -12.26 -0.04
N ILE A 510 -4.69 -12.60 1.03
CA ILE A 510 -4.23 -11.62 2.03
C ILE A 510 -3.25 -10.63 1.40
N GLN A 511 -2.39 -11.09 0.52
CA GLN A 511 -1.41 -10.30 -0.20
C GLN A 511 -2.04 -9.32 -1.20
N HIS A 512 -3.14 -9.73 -1.85
CA HIS A 512 -3.90 -8.91 -2.80
C HIS A 512 -5.21 -8.35 -2.20
N TYR A 513 -5.28 -8.28 -0.88
CA TYR A 513 -6.49 -7.91 -0.14
C TYR A 513 -7.04 -6.57 -0.59
N SER A 514 -8.28 -6.57 -1.11
CA SER A 514 -9.01 -5.38 -1.53
C SER A 514 -10.52 -5.60 -1.41
N PHE A 515 -11.26 -4.50 -1.25
CA PHE A 515 -12.72 -4.54 -1.19
C PHE A 515 -13.35 -5.16 -2.47
N TRP A 516 -12.76 -4.90 -3.63
CA TRP A 516 -13.21 -5.46 -4.90
C TRP A 516 -12.97 -6.97 -5.01
N LEU A 517 -11.87 -7.46 -4.43
CA LEU A 517 -11.63 -8.89 -4.36
C LEU A 517 -12.68 -9.59 -3.50
N ASP A 518 -13.09 -8.96 -2.41
CA ASP A 518 -14.17 -9.46 -1.56
C ASP A 518 -15.50 -9.55 -2.32
N LEU A 519 -15.89 -8.50 -3.04
CA LEU A 519 -17.11 -8.53 -3.87
C LEU A 519 -17.07 -9.66 -4.92
N LYS A 520 -15.93 -9.87 -5.56
CA LYS A 520 -15.72 -10.96 -6.52
C LYS A 520 -15.87 -12.33 -5.87
N ILE A 521 -15.35 -12.51 -4.65
CA ILE A 521 -15.46 -13.76 -3.89
C ILE A 521 -16.92 -13.99 -3.47
N ILE A 522 -17.62 -12.96 -2.99
CA ILE A 522 -19.04 -13.05 -2.64
C ILE A 522 -19.87 -13.51 -3.86
N TRP A 523 -19.65 -12.88 -5.01
CA TRP A 523 -20.36 -13.25 -6.24
C TRP A 523 -20.11 -14.71 -6.64
N LYS A 524 -18.86 -15.16 -6.60
CA LYS A 524 -18.53 -16.57 -6.87
C LYS A 524 -19.12 -17.51 -5.84
N SER A 525 -19.16 -17.13 -4.56
CA SER A 525 -19.72 -17.94 -3.48
C SER A 525 -21.22 -18.20 -3.67
N LEU A 526 -21.98 -17.19 -4.12
CA LEU A 526 -23.40 -17.36 -4.46
C LEU A 526 -23.59 -18.43 -5.53
N GLY A 527 -22.76 -18.42 -6.58
CA GLY A 527 -22.80 -19.44 -7.64
C GLY A 527 -22.48 -20.85 -7.11
N VAL A 528 -21.51 -20.97 -6.21
CA VAL A 528 -21.12 -22.26 -5.59
C VAL A 528 -22.23 -22.81 -4.69
N VAL A 529 -22.85 -21.95 -3.86
CA VAL A 529 -23.95 -22.35 -2.98
C VAL A 529 -25.17 -22.80 -3.80
N LEU A 530 -25.53 -22.05 -4.84
CA LEU A 530 -26.67 -22.37 -5.71
C LEU A 530 -26.44 -23.66 -6.53
N SER A 531 -25.20 -23.96 -6.90
CA SER A 531 -24.88 -25.18 -7.66
C SER A 531 -24.82 -26.45 -6.81
N GLY A 532 -24.74 -26.32 -5.46
CA GLY A 532 -24.59 -27.44 -4.54
C GLY A 532 -23.29 -28.24 -4.71
N LYS A 533 -22.36 -27.78 -5.57
CA LYS A 533 -21.08 -28.45 -5.81
C LYS A 533 -20.11 -28.27 -4.62
N GLY A 534 -19.57 -29.36 -4.11
CA GLY A 534 -18.52 -29.34 -3.10
C GLY A 534 -18.99 -29.24 -1.63
N ALA A 535 -20.26 -29.44 -1.37
CA ALA A 535 -20.78 -29.65 -0.01
C ALA A 535 -20.86 -31.18 0.26
N TYR A 536 -20.03 -31.65 1.16
CA TYR A 536 -20.07 -33.01 1.69
C TYR A 536 -20.01 -32.96 3.20
#